data_861a93a1da16cb9f10d5f610b037ebb0
#
_entry.id   861a93a1da16cb9f10d5f610b037ebb0
#
_cell.length_a   1.000
_cell.length_b   1.000
_cell.length_c   1.000
_cell.angle_alpha   90.00
_cell.angle_beta   90.00
_cell.angle_gamma   90.00
#
_symmetry.space_group_name_H-M   'P 1'
#
loop_
_entity.id
_entity.type
_entity.pdbx_description
1 polymer ?
#
loop_
_entity_poly.entity_id
_entity_poly.type
_entity_poly.pdbx_seq_one_letter_code
_entity_poly.pdbx_strand_id
1 'polypeptide(L)'
;NILGCLDRPTQGRYLLDGTDVAQLDRNQLADLRNQKLGFVFQGFNLLSRTTARENVELPMLYGRRRFSTKEIHDRALRSLDLVGLRERADHFPSQLSGGQQQRVAIARALINEPQILLADEPTGNLDSKTSVEIMGVFQKLNAQGITIVMVTHELDIAHYCKRNLIMRDGRLVSDTAVAGRLDAPAEMQRLLAAEAAAKLTA
;
A
#
# COMPACT_ATOMS: atom_id res chain seq x y z
N ASN A 1 7.82 3.90 12.07
CA ASN A 1 7.43 5.28 12.47
C ASN A 1 8.36 6.33 11.83
N ILE A 2 9.69 6.20 11.93
CA ILE A 2 10.65 7.21 11.40
C ILE A 2 10.52 7.34 9.87
N LEU A 3 10.53 6.23 9.12
CA LEU A 3 10.36 6.26 7.66
C LEU A 3 9.02 6.89 7.23
N GLY A 4 7.99 6.72 8.05
CA GLY A 4 6.68 7.32 7.84
C GLY A 4 6.56 8.78 8.30
N CYS A 5 7.65 9.40 8.76
CA CYS A 5 7.62 10.76 9.32
C CYS A 5 6.60 10.93 10.46
N LEU A 6 6.30 9.85 11.21
CA LEU A 6 5.44 9.86 12.40
C LEU A 6 6.26 10.19 13.65
N ASP A 7 7.58 9.97 13.58
CA ASP A 7 8.53 10.21 14.65
C ASP A 7 9.85 10.73 14.07
N ARG A 8 10.73 11.23 14.92
CA ARG A 8 12.04 11.74 14.55
C ARG A 8 13.14 10.78 15.00
N PRO A 9 14.25 10.66 14.24
CA PRO A 9 15.39 9.89 14.69
C PRO A 9 16.04 10.57 15.91
N THR A 10 16.37 9.81 16.92
CA THR A 10 17.13 10.30 18.11
C THR A 10 18.57 10.59 17.73
N GLN A 11 19.12 9.83 16.77
CA GLN A 11 20.47 9.97 16.23
C GLN A 11 20.45 9.63 14.74
N GLY A 12 21.47 10.06 14.02
CA GLY A 12 21.59 9.87 12.59
C GLY A 12 20.76 10.88 11.79
N ARG A 13 20.63 10.64 10.47
CA ARG A 13 19.93 11.52 9.53
C ARG A 13 18.97 10.70 8.67
N TYR A 14 17.81 11.24 8.42
CA TYR A 14 16.87 10.72 7.45
C TYR A 14 16.54 11.81 6.42
N LEU A 15 16.96 11.58 5.19
CA LEU A 15 16.70 12.47 4.07
C LEU A 15 15.56 11.89 3.22
N LEU A 16 14.48 12.61 3.09
CA LEU A 16 13.38 12.27 2.18
C LEU A 16 13.32 13.34 1.08
N ASP A 17 13.58 12.92 -0.16
CA ASP A 17 13.63 13.84 -1.32
C ASP A 17 14.57 15.04 -1.07
N GLY A 18 15.76 14.79 -0.50
CA GLY A 18 16.75 15.80 -0.15
C GLY A 18 16.47 16.61 1.12
N THR A 19 15.29 16.46 1.72
CA THR A 19 14.88 17.18 2.93
C THR A 19 15.25 16.38 4.19
N ASP A 20 15.99 17.00 5.14
CA ASP A 20 16.29 16.37 6.42
C ASP A 20 15.07 16.40 7.34
N VAL A 21 14.47 15.23 7.53
CA VAL A 21 13.25 15.04 8.32
C VAL A 21 13.41 15.45 9.78
N ALA A 22 14.63 15.32 10.33
CA ALA A 22 14.91 15.68 11.73
C ALA A 22 14.77 17.19 12.01
N GLN A 23 14.91 18.04 10.97
CA GLN A 23 14.83 19.51 11.08
C GLN A 23 13.39 20.03 10.96
N LEU A 24 12.43 19.19 10.58
CA LEU A 24 11.04 19.61 10.33
C LEU A 24 10.24 19.68 11.63
N ASP A 25 9.36 20.67 11.74
CA ASP A 25 8.35 20.73 12.80
C ASP A 25 7.20 19.72 12.54
N ARG A 26 6.27 19.61 13.50
CA ARG A 26 5.15 18.66 13.41
C ARG A 26 4.23 18.94 12.20
N ASN A 27 4.01 20.20 11.88
CA ASN A 27 3.16 20.58 10.76
C ASN A 27 3.85 20.28 9.42
N GLN A 28 5.14 20.57 9.32
CA GLN A 28 5.96 20.25 8.16
C GLN A 28 6.04 18.72 7.93
N LEU A 29 6.18 17.94 9.00
CA LEU A 29 6.12 16.47 8.93
C LEU A 29 4.75 15.97 8.43
N ALA A 30 3.66 16.58 8.91
CA ALA A 30 2.31 16.23 8.46
C ALA A 30 2.11 16.56 6.97
N ASP A 31 2.60 17.71 6.50
CA ASP A 31 2.56 18.08 5.09
C ASP A 31 3.38 17.12 4.22
N LEU A 32 4.60 16.80 4.67
CA LEU A 32 5.48 15.88 3.95
C LEU A 32 4.85 14.48 3.82
N ARG A 33 4.26 13.97 4.92
CA ARG A 33 3.49 12.72 4.90
C ARG A 33 2.36 12.76 3.88
N ASN A 34 1.55 13.80 3.95
CA ASN A 34 0.37 13.93 3.09
C ASN A 34 0.75 14.01 1.60
N GLN A 35 1.88 14.65 1.27
CA GLN A 35 2.29 14.89 -0.12
C GLN A 35 3.15 13.77 -0.72
N LYS A 36 4.00 13.12 0.10
CA LYS A 36 5.05 12.22 -0.40
C LYS A 36 4.83 10.76 -0.04
N LEU A 37 4.06 10.47 1.01
CA LEU A 37 3.90 9.14 1.56
C LEU A 37 2.46 8.66 1.48
N GLY A 38 2.27 7.42 1.04
CA GLY A 38 1.03 6.68 1.20
C GLY A 38 1.20 5.59 2.25
N PHE A 39 0.15 5.28 3.01
CA PHE A 39 0.17 4.26 4.04
C PHE A 39 -0.88 3.19 3.80
N VAL A 40 -0.45 1.94 3.90
CA VAL A 40 -1.29 0.75 3.81
C VAL A 40 -1.03 -0.10 5.05
N PHE A 41 -2.08 -0.51 5.76
CA PHE A 41 -2.00 -1.25 7.02
C PHE A 41 -2.68 -2.61 6.92
N GLN A 42 -2.29 -3.56 7.75
CA GLN A 42 -2.89 -4.88 7.87
C GLN A 42 -4.40 -4.82 8.17
N GLY A 43 -4.81 -3.92 9.05
CA GLY A 43 -6.21 -3.78 9.48
C GLY A 43 -7.09 -2.94 8.54
N PHE A 44 -6.63 -2.61 7.31
CA PHE A 44 -7.28 -1.75 6.31
C PHE A 44 -7.54 -0.32 6.80
N ASN A 45 -7.93 -0.13 8.06
CA ASN A 45 -8.21 1.16 8.72
C ASN A 45 -9.19 2.02 7.91
N LEU A 46 -10.25 1.40 7.40
CA LEU A 46 -11.34 2.08 6.72
C LEU A 46 -12.39 2.57 7.73
N LEU A 47 -12.96 3.74 7.47
CA LEU A 47 -14.10 4.25 8.22
C LEU A 47 -15.34 3.44 7.81
N SER A 48 -15.94 2.72 8.74
CA SER A 48 -17.01 1.75 8.47
C SER A 48 -18.33 2.38 8.00
N ARG A 49 -18.55 3.66 8.30
CA ARG A 49 -19.79 4.40 7.99
C ARG A 49 -19.65 5.30 6.76
N THR A 50 -18.59 5.16 6.00
CA THR A 50 -18.32 5.91 4.76
C THR A 50 -18.10 4.93 3.62
N THR A 51 -18.41 5.34 2.40
CA THR A 51 -18.23 4.54 1.19
C THR A 51 -16.75 4.34 0.87
N ALA A 52 -16.43 3.43 -0.05
CA ALA A 52 -15.07 3.23 -0.56
C ALA A 52 -14.49 4.54 -1.12
N ARG A 53 -15.26 5.27 -1.91
CA ARG A 53 -14.87 6.57 -2.47
C ARG A 53 -14.58 7.59 -1.37
N GLU A 54 -15.48 7.76 -0.41
CA GLU A 54 -15.30 8.70 0.71
C GLU A 54 -14.07 8.34 1.55
N ASN A 55 -13.80 7.05 1.79
CA ASN A 55 -12.56 6.62 2.43
C ASN A 55 -11.32 7.03 1.65
N VAL A 56 -11.36 6.92 0.31
CA VAL A 56 -10.25 7.32 -0.57
C VAL A 56 -10.07 8.85 -0.59
N GLU A 57 -11.12 9.63 -0.48
CA GLU A 57 -11.09 11.11 -0.47
C GLU A 57 -10.42 11.71 0.78
N LEU A 58 -10.42 10.98 1.91
CA LEU A 58 -9.96 11.48 3.21
C LEU A 58 -8.60 12.20 3.19
N PRO A 59 -7.53 11.67 2.58
CA PRO A 59 -6.21 12.34 2.62
C PRO A 59 -6.20 13.73 1.97
N MET A 60 -7.09 13.99 1.02
CA MET A 60 -7.19 15.30 0.36
C MET A 60 -7.85 16.36 1.25
N LEU A 61 -8.63 15.95 2.25
CA LEU A 61 -9.31 16.85 3.17
C LEU A 61 -8.35 17.46 4.21
N TYR A 62 -7.24 16.78 4.49
CA TYR A 62 -6.24 17.19 5.50
C TYR A 62 -5.06 17.97 4.93
N GLY A 63 -4.92 18.02 3.59
CA GLY A 63 -3.84 18.73 2.93
C GLY A 63 -4.00 20.25 2.98
N ARG A 64 -2.89 20.99 2.87
CA ARG A 64 -2.92 22.46 2.73
C ARG A 64 -3.48 22.91 1.40
N ARG A 65 -3.27 22.12 0.34
CA ARG A 65 -3.80 22.40 -0.99
C ARG A 65 -5.31 22.20 -0.99
N ARG A 66 -6.03 23.21 -1.46
CA ARG A 66 -7.48 23.16 -1.60
C ARG A 66 -7.84 22.64 -2.99
N PHE A 67 -8.77 21.71 -3.03
CA PHE A 67 -9.31 21.13 -4.26
C PHE A 67 -10.82 21.36 -4.29
N SER A 68 -11.39 21.45 -5.47
CA SER A 68 -12.86 21.44 -5.62
C SER A 68 -13.40 20.05 -5.29
N THR A 69 -14.66 19.98 -4.84
CA THR A 69 -15.34 18.70 -4.57
C THR A 69 -15.32 17.79 -5.81
N LYS A 70 -15.48 18.35 -6.99
CA LYS A 70 -15.41 17.61 -8.25
C LYS A 70 -14.03 17.00 -8.46
N GLU A 71 -12.96 17.77 -8.23
CA GLU A 71 -11.59 17.27 -8.40
C GLU A 71 -11.25 16.15 -7.41
N ILE A 72 -11.67 16.29 -6.14
CA ILE A 72 -11.52 15.24 -5.13
C ILE A 72 -12.22 13.96 -5.57
N HIS A 73 -13.47 14.07 -6.00
CA HIS A 73 -14.27 12.96 -6.49
C HIS A 73 -13.62 12.25 -7.69
N ASP A 74 -13.22 13.03 -8.70
CA ASP A 74 -12.60 12.49 -9.91
C ASP A 74 -11.26 11.77 -9.59
N ARG A 75 -10.46 12.30 -8.65
CA ARG A 75 -9.21 11.66 -8.19
C ARG A 75 -9.49 10.36 -7.44
N ALA A 76 -10.50 10.34 -6.56
CA ALA A 76 -10.88 9.15 -5.84
C ALA A 76 -11.32 8.02 -6.78
N LEU A 77 -12.14 8.34 -7.78
CA LEU A 77 -12.56 7.37 -8.80
C LEU A 77 -11.38 6.84 -9.62
N ARG A 78 -10.43 7.69 -9.99
CA ARG A 78 -9.19 7.25 -10.67
C ARG A 78 -8.35 6.33 -9.79
N SER A 79 -8.20 6.65 -8.50
CA SER A 79 -7.46 5.82 -7.56
C SER A 79 -8.12 4.45 -7.36
N LEU A 80 -9.45 4.39 -7.28
CA LEU A 80 -10.21 3.15 -7.24
C LEU A 80 -10.08 2.34 -8.54
N ASP A 81 -10.01 3.00 -9.68
CA ASP A 81 -9.82 2.36 -10.98
C ASP A 81 -8.46 1.67 -11.09
N LEU A 82 -7.39 2.30 -10.57
CA LEU A 82 -6.04 1.71 -10.54
C LEU A 82 -6.00 0.34 -9.83
N VAL A 83 -6.87 0.14 -8.84
CA VAL A 83 -6.99 -1.10 -8.06
C VAL A 83 -8.17 -1.98 -8.48
N GLY A 84 -8.89 -1.62 -9.57
CA GLY A 84 -10.00 -2.40 -10.12
C GLY A 84 -11.30 -2.35 -9.30
N LEU A 85 -11.55 -1.24 -8.60
CA LEU A 85 -12.72 -1.07 -7.71
C LEU A 85 -13.62 0.13 -8.08
N ARG A 86 -13.50 0.69 -9.29
CA ARG A 86 -14.33 1.82 -9.73
C ARG A 86 -15.83 1.57 -9.54
N GLU A 87 -16.29 0.39 -9.92
CA GLU A 87 -17.70 -0.02 -9.81
C GLU A 87 -18.17 -0.27 -8.37
N ARG A 88 -17.25 -0.26 -7.42
CA ARG A 88 -17.51 -0.43 -5.98
C ARG A 88 -17.36 0.86 -5.18
N ALA A 89 -17.25 2.01 -5.86
CA ALA A 89 -17.00 3.31 -5.25
C ALA A 89 -18.00 3.67 -4.13
N ASP A 90 -19.27 3.35 -4.33
CA ASP A 90 -20.35 3.67 -3.38
C ASP A 90 -20.69 2.55 -2.39
N HIS A 91 -19.88 1.47 -2.36
CA HIS A 91 -20.04 0.41 -1.38
C HIS A 91 -19.42 0.79 -0.04
N PHE A 92 -20.07 0.38 1.05
CA PHE A 92 -19.50 0.48 2.41
C PHE A 92 -18.50 -0.67 2.67
N PRO A 93 -17.54 -0.51 3.58
CA PRO A 93 -16.60 -1.57 3.93
C PRO A 93 -17.25 -2.91 4.28
N SER A 94 -18.40 -2.91 4.94
CA SER A 94 -19.17 -4.12 5.26
C SER A 94 -19.70 -4.89 4.05
N GLN A 95 -19.74 -4.26 2.88
CA GLN A 95 -20.19 -4.85 1.61
C GLN A 95 -19.02 -5.33 0.73
N LEU A 96 -17.78 -5.20 1.23
CA LEU A 96 -16.55 -5.52 0.53
C LEU A 96 -15.85 -6.71 1.18
N SER A 97 -15.27 -7.60 0.36
CA SER A 97 -14.38 -8.65 0.87
C SER A 97 -13.10 -8.04 1.47
N GLY A 98 -12.34 -8.81 2.28
CA GLY A 98 -11.08 -8.35 2.86
C GLY A 98 -10.09 -7.84 1.81
N GLY A 99 -9.93 -8.57 0.70
CA GLY A 99 -9.07 -8.12 -0.41
C GLY A 99 -9.58 -6.86 -1.11
N GLN A 100 -10.90 -6.68 -1.22
CA GLN A 100 -11.48 -5.43 -1.73
C GLN A 100 -11.25 -4.28 -0.76
N GLN A 101 -11.40 -4.49 0.54
CA GLN A 101 -11.10 -3.48 1.56
C GLN A 101 -9.63 -3.07 1.53
N GLN A 102 -8.71 -4.03 1.36
CA GLN A 102 -7.28 -3.73 1.20
C GLN A 102 -7.00 -2.92 -0.06
N ARG A 103 -7.64 -3.23 -1.18
CA ARG A 103 -7.53 -2.42 -2.40
C ARG A 103 -8.06 -1.01 -2.21
N VAL A 104 -9.15 -0.80 -1.45
CA VAL A 104 -9.62 0.55 -1.07
C VAL A 104 -8.57 1.27 -0.24
N ALA A 105 -7.93 0.59 0.74
CA ALA A 105 -6.84 1.18 1.53
C ALA A 105 -5.63 1.57 0.65
N ILE A 106 -5.29 0.74 -0.35
CA ILE A 106 -4.25 1.08 -1.34
C ILE A 106 -4.68 2.29 -2.18
N ALA A 107 -5.91 2.33 -2.68
CA ALA A 107 -6.44 3.47 -3.45
C ALA A 107 -6.40 4.78 -2.64
N ARG A 108 -6.76 4.71 -1.35
CA ARG A 108 -6.65 5.83 -0.40
C ARG A 108 -5.20 6.31 -0.27
N ALA A 109 -4.24 5.40 -0.19
CA ALA A 109 -2.84 5.73 -0.10
C ALA A 109 -2.31 6.42 -1.38
N LEU A 110 -2.94 6.17 -2.53
CA LEU A 110 -2.52 6.68 -3.84
C LEU A 110 -3.10 8.05 -4.23
N ILE A 111 -4.16 8.53 -3.56
CA ILE A 111 -4.95 9.68 -4.05
C ILE A 111 -4.15 10.99 -4.17
N ASN A 112 -3.13 11.16 -3.32
CA ASN A 112 -2.22 12.31 -3.35
C ASN A 112 -0.99 12.08 -4.24
N GLU A 113 -0.98 11.00 -5.05
CA GLU A 113 0.12 10.65 -5.96
C GLU A 113 1.48 10.58 -5.24
N PRO A 114 1.60 9.73 -4.18
CA PRO A 114 2.78 9.66 -3.36
C PRO A 114 3.97 9.08 -4.13
N GLN A 115 5.19 9.47 -3.74
CA GLN A 115 6.42 8.88 -4.27
C GLN A 115 6.75 7.54 -3.62
N ILE A 116 6.30 7.33 -2.38
CA ILE A 116 6.58 6.14 -1.57
C ILE A 116 5.28 5.62 -0.97
N LEU A 117 5.05 4.32 -1.09
CA LEU A 117 4.06 3.59 -0.31
C LEU A 117 4.75 2.82 0.82
N LEU A 118 4.31 3.05 2.04
CA LEU A 118 4.70 2.29 3.23
C LEU A 118 3.58 1.29 3.53
N ALA A 119 3.86 0.01 3.40
CA ALA A 119 2.90 -1.06 3.62
C ALA A 119 3.33 -1.90 4.83
N ASP A 120 2.50 -1.92 5.86
CA ASP A 120 2.74 -2.66 7.10
C ASP A 120 1.82 -3.89 7.13
N GLU A 121 2.41 -5.07 6.97
CA GLU A 121 1.73 -6.37 6.88
C GLU A 121 0.50 -6.37 5.94
N PRO A 122 0.63 -5.92 4.68
CA PRO A 122 -0.54 -5.63 3.83
C PRO A 122 -1.33 -6.87 3.41
N THR A 123 -0.82 -8.06 3.65
CA THR A 123 -1.42 -9.36 3.32
C THR A 123 -1.84 -10.18 4.54
N GLY A 124 -1.45 -9.77 5.76
CA GLY A 124 -1.56 -10.57 6.98
C GLY A 124 -2.99 -10.94 7.43
N ASN A 125 -4.04 -10.33 6.85
CA ASN A 125 -5.44 -10.65 7.11
C ASN A 125 -6.15 -11.26 5.88
N LEU A 126 -5.39 -11.74 4.90
CA LEU A 126 -5.91 -12.23 3.63
C LEU A 126 -5.55 -13.70 3.41
N ASP A 127 -6.38 -14.40 2.63
CA ASP A 127 -6.02 -15.73 2.15
C ASP A 127 -4.90 -15.66 1.11
N SER A 128 -4.22 -16.78 0.86
CA SER A 128 -3.05 -16.87 -0.01
C SER A 128 -3.31 -16.34 -1.43
N LYS A 129 -4.47 -16.64 -2.01
CA LYS A 129 -4.84 -16.21 -3.36
C LYS A 129 -5.03 -14.70 -3.41
N THR A 130 -5.77 -14.15 -2.46
CA THR A 130 -5.98 -12.71 -2.32
C THR A 130 -4.66 -11.98 -2.05
N SER A 131 -3.75 -12.59 -1.27
CA SER A 131 -2.40 -12.05 -1.03
C SER A 131 -1.61 -11.91 -2.32
N VAL A 132 -1.63 -12.92 -3.20
CA VAL A 132 -0.99 -12.85 -4.53
C VAL A 132 -1.62 -11.72 -5.38
N GLU A 133 -2.95 -11.57 -5.36
CA GLU A 133 -3.63 -10.45 -6.06
C GLU A 133 -3.14 -9.09 -5.57
N ILE A 134 -3.02 -8.90 -4.25
CA ILE A 134 -2.53 -7.65 -3.65
C ILE A 134 -1.06 -7.42 -4.03
N MET A 135 -0.22 -8.46 -4.03
CA MET A 135 1.16 -8.34 -4.51
C MET A 135 1.23 -7.93 -5.98
N GLY A 136 0.30 -8.41 -6.82
CA GLY A 136 0.16 -7.98 -8.21
C GLY A 136 -0.14 -6.48 -8.34
N VAL A 137 -1.01 -5.94 -7.48
CA VAL A 137 -1.28 -4.50 -7.42
C VAL A 137 0.01 -3.74 -7.06
N PHE A 138 0.74 -4.15 -6.01
CA PHE A 138 2.00 -3.51 -5.64
C PHE A 138 3.06 -3.60 -6.75
N GLN A 139 3.20 -4.75 -7.41
CA GLN A 139 4.14 -4.90 -8.51
C GLN A 139 3.81 -3.97 -9.70
N LYS A 140 2.53 -3.83 -10.04
CA LYS A 140 2.05 -2.89 -11.06
C LYS A 140 2.38 -1.44 -10.71
N LEU A 141 2.09 -1.03 -9.47
CA LEU A 141 2.40 0.32 -8.98
C LEU A 141 3.90 0.61 -8.98
N ASN A 142 4.71 -0.37 -8.55
CA ASN A 142 6.17 -0.23 -8.59
C ASN A 142 6.72 -0.13 -10.02
N ALA A 143 6.14 -0.84 -10.98
CA ALA A 143 6.50 -0.71 -12.40
C ALA A 143 6.17 0.67 -12.98
N GLN A 144 5.18 1.38 -12.40
CA GLN A 144 4.83 2.76 -12.73
C GLN A 144 5.72 3.82 -12.04
N GLY A 145 6.73 3.39 -11.27
CA GLY A 145 7.72 4.28 -10.65
C GLY A 145 7.50 4.57 -9.17
N ILE A 146 6.44 4.05 -8.54
CA ILE A 146 6.20 4.26 -7.10
C ILE A 146 7.17 3.36 -6.31
N THR A 147 7.91 3.93 -5.38
CA THR A 147 8.73 3.16 -4.43
C THR A 147 7.82 2.51 -3.38
N ILE A 148 7.98 1.21 -3.17
CA ILE A 148 7.21 0.48 -2.16
C ILE A 148 8.15 -0.06 -1.10
N VAL A 149 7.92 0.31 0.15
CA VAL A 149 8.59 -0.23 1.32
C VAL A 149 7.56 -1.03 2.10
N MET A 150 7.77 -2.35 2.17
CA MET A 150 6.85 -3.27 2.82
C MET A 150 7.51 -3.86 4.07
N VAL A 151 6.78 -3.90 5.16
CA VAL A 151 7.14 -4.67 6.35
C VAL A 151 6.28 -5.92 6.36
N THR A 152 6.91 -7.09 6.46
CA THR A 152 6.22 -8.37 6.59
C THR A 152 7.10 -9.38 7.32
N HIS A 153 6.47 -10.29 8.04
CA HIS A 153 7.10 -11.48 8.60
C HIS A 153 6.85 -12.73 7.73
N GLU A 154 6.08 -12.59 6.64
CA GLU A 154 5.77 -13.67 5.70
C GLU A 154 6.88 -13.79 4.65
N LEU A 155 7.65 -14.88 4.71
CA LEU A 155 8.75 -15.14 3.77
C LEU A 155 8.26 -15.28 2.34
N ASP A 156 7.09 -15.89 2.13
CA ASP A 156 6.50 -16.08 0.81
C ASP A 156 6.20 -14.74 0.13
N ILE A 157 5.71 -13.76 0.90
CA ILE A 157 5.45 -12.40 0.41
C ILE A 157 6.76 -11.68 0.06
N ALA A 158 7.82 -11.91 0.83
CA ALA A 158 9.13 -11.31 0.56
C ALA A 158 9.70 -11.71 -0.81
N HIS A 159 9.35 -12.88 -1.36
CA HIS A 159 9.79 -13.31 -2.70
C HIS A 159 9.21 -12.47 -3.85
N TYR A 160 8.13 -11.70 -3.63
CA TYR A 160 7.58 -10.77 -4.62
C TYR A 160 8.31 -9.43 -4.66
N CYS A 161 9.20 -9.15 -3.69
CA CYS A 161 9.96 -7.91 -3.61
C CYS A 161 11.22 -7.96 -4.48
N LYS A 162 11.80 -6.80 -4.80
CA LYS A 162 13.08 -6.69 -5.53
C LYS A 162 14.28 -6.86 -4.62
N ARG A 163 14.14 -6.48 -3.34
CA ARG A 163 15.23 -6.41 -2.35
C ARG A 163 14.65 -6.69 -0.97
N ASN A 164 15.33 -7.48 -0.19
CA ASN A 164 14.97 -7.83 1.18
C ASN A 164 15.99 -7.27 2.16
N LEU A 165 15.47 -6.56 3.16
CA LEU A 165 16.22 -6.07 4.31
C LEU A 165 15.79 -6.86 5.55
N ILE A 166 16.69 -7.61 6.16
CA ILE A 166 16.39 -8.37 7.38
C ILE A 166 16.87 -7.59 8.58
N MET A 167 15.93 -7.26 9.47
CA MET A 167 16.20 -6.56 10.72
C MET A 167 16.10 -7.55 11.88
N ARG A 168 17.05 -7.47 12.83
CA ARG A 168 17.02 -8.21 14.10
C ARG A 168 17.53 -7.32 15.22
N ASP A 169 16.78 -7.21 16.30
CA ASP A 169 17.12 -6.40 17.48
C ASP A 169 17.53 -4.97 17.13
N GLY A 170 16.79 -4.33 16.20
CA GLY A 170 17.03 -2.97 15.73
C GLY A 170 18.24 -2.81 14.81
N ARG A 171 18.88 -3.90 14.38
CA ARG A 171 20.05 -3.89 13.49
C ARG A 171 19.73 -4.51 12.15
N LEU A 172 20.29 -3.93 11.08
CA LEU A 172 20.26 -4.53 9.75
C LEU A 172 21.25 -5.69 9.70
N VAL A 173 20.75 -6.93 9.56
CA VAL A 173 21.58 -8.14 9.49
C VAL A 173 21.78 -8.66 8.07
N SER A 174 20.90 -8.31 7.14
CA SER A 174 21.02 -8.68 5.72
C SER A 174 20.37 -7.64 4.84
N ASP A 175 20.97 -7.45 3.66
CA ASP A 175 20.49 -6.55 2.61
C ASP A 175 20.82 -7.21 1.26
N THR A 176 19.82 -7.83 0.63
CA THR A 176 20.03 -8.67 -0.55
C THR A 176 18.98 -8.43 -1.62
N ALA A 177 19.40 -8.46 -2.88
CA ALA A 177 18.48 -8.56 -4.00
C ALA A 177 17.82 -9.94 -4.02
N VAL A 178 16.54 -9.99 -4.36
CA VAL A 178 15.78 -11.25 -4.47
C VAL A 178 16.08 -11.90 -5.80
N ALA A 179 16.85 -13.00 -5.77
CA ALA A 179 17.07 -13.84 -6.94
C ALA A 179 15.81 -14.65 -7.27
N GLY A 180 15.41 -14.69 -8.55
CA GLY A 180 14.20 -15.43 -8.94
C GLY A 180 12.90 -14.82 -8.35
N ARG A 181 12.80 -13.50 -8.34
CA ARG A 181 11.61 -12.78 -7.88
C ARG A 181 10.34 -13.36 -8.49
N LEU A 182 9.34 -13.66 -7.65
CA LEU A 182 8.05 -14.12 -8.11
C LEU A 182 7.29 -13.01 -8.86
N ASP A 183 6.65 -13.40 -9.97
CA ASP A 183 5.72 -12.56 -10.71
C ASP A 183 4.28 -12.91 -10.29
N ALA A 184 3.58 -11.95 -9.70
CA ALA A 184 2.26 -12.21 -9.15
C ALA A 184 1.21 -12.60 -10.21
N PRO A 185 1.17 -12.01 -11.41
CA PRO A 185 0.31 -12.49 -12.50
C PRO A 185 0.59 -13.95 -12.89
N ALA A 186 1.84 -14.35 -13.03
CA ALA A 186 2.20 -15.73 -13.36
C ALA A 186 1.82 -16.72 -12.23
N GLU A 187 2.05 -16.32 -10.98
CA GLU A 187 1.67 -17.14 -9.83
C GLU A 187 0.16 -17.29 -9.71
N MET A 188 -0.61 -16.24 -9.97
CA MET A 188 -2.07 -16.30 -10.02
C MET A 188 -2.56 -17.32 -11.07
N GLN A 189 -1.95 -17.35 -12.27
CA GLN A 189 -2.28 -18.32 -13.29
C GLN A 189 -2.02 -19.76 -12.82
N ARG A 190 -0.91 -20.01 -12.12
CA ARG A 190 -0.57 -21.32 -11.54
C ARG A 190 -1.61 -21.75 -10.51
N LEU A 191 -2.01 -20.84 -9.60
CA LEU A 191 -3.02 -21.12 -8.58
C LEU A 191 -4.38 -21.50 -9.21
N LEU A 192 -4.81 -20.74 -10.22
CA LEU A 192 -6.06 -21.02 -10.95
C LEU A 192 -6.01 -22.35 -11.69
N ALA A 193 -4.88 -22.70 -12.31
CA ALA A 193 -4.70 -23.98 -12.99
C ALA A 193 -4.75 -25.17 -12.00
N ALA A 194 -4.10 -25.00 -10.83
CA ALA A 194 -4.13 -26.02 -9.79
C ALA A 194 -5.54 -26.23 -9.22
N GLU A 195 -6.30 -25.16 -8.97
CA GLU A 195 -7.70 -25.24 -8.55
C GLU A 195 -8.59 -25.94 -9.59
N ALA A 196 -8.38 -25.66 -10.88
CA ALA A 196 -9.12 -26.32 -11.96
C ALA A 196 -8.81 -27.81 -12.04
N ALA A 197 -7.54 -28.21 -11.91
CA ALA A 197 -7.12 -29.61 -11.90
C ALA A 197 -7.71 -30.37 -10.70
N ALA A 198 -7.71 -29.78 -9.50
CA ALA A 198 -8.29 -30.40 -8.30
C ALA A 198 -9.79 -30.63 -8.42
N LYS A 199 -10.53 -29.74 -9.10
CA LYS A 199 -11.98 -29.90 -9.34
C LYS A 199 -12.31 -30.99 -10.35
N LEU A 200 -11.37 -31.38 -11.23
CA LEU A 200 -11.56 -32.46 -12.21
C LEU A 200 -11.30 -33.85 -11.61
N THR A 201 -10.63 -33.89 -10.45
CA THR A 201 -10.25 -35.16 -9.77
C THR A 201 -11.13 -35.49 -8.55
N ALA A 202 -12.04 -34.57 -8.18
CA ALA A 202 -13.02 -34.73 -7.09
C ALA A 202 -14.41 -35.09 -7.62
#